data_1824da71527d4f0f5f5a40b10906b761
#
_entry.id   1824da71527d4f0f5f5a40b10906b761
#
_cell.length_a   1.000
_cell.length_b   1.000
_cell.length_c   1.000
_cell.angle_alpha   90.00
_cell.angle_beta   90.00
_cell.angle_gamma   90.00
#
_symmetry.space_group_name_H-M   'P 1'
#
loop_
_entity.id
_entity.type
_entity.pdbx_description
1 polymer ?
#
loop_
_entity_poly.entity_id
_entity_poly.type
_entity_poly.pdbx_seq_one_letter_code
_entity_poly.pdbx_strand_id
1 'polypeptide(L)'
;MKKLYILTVCLGLVPGLAIAGNVGITKDLMSVSVKHKGNNVEIKRDQNNKATINPAFAKTSRKCPPFCIQPMQVAPGVTTVGELELLDFLSKGGFVIDNRTVEWHVKGTIPGAVNIPHTQIASRLNELGCKKGAKWDCSNAKKVLLFCNGMWCGQSPTGIRAMLREGYPAEKILYYRDGMQGWSTLGLTTVEGSL
;
A
#
# COMPACT_ATOMS: atom_id res chain seq x y z
N MET A 1 -17.33 -49.10 63.31
CA MET A 1 -17.31 -49.02 61.80
C MET A 1 -17.11 -47.57 61.43
N LYS A 2 -15.88 -47.18 61.01
CA LYS A 2 -15.56 -45.82 60.57
C LYS A 2 -15.79 -45.75 59.06
N LYS A 3 -16.70 -44.89 58.59
CA LYS A 3 -16.95 -44.64 57.20
C LYS A 3 -15.89 -43.67 56.69
N LEU A 4 -15.07 -44.09 55.72
CA LEU A 4 -14.08 -43.29 55.00
C LEU A 4 -14.78 -42.60 53.83
N TYR A 5 -14.86 -41.25 53.85
CA TYR A 5 -15.35 -40.44 52.75
C TYR A 5 -14.14 -40.10 51.84
N ILE A 6 -14.18 -40.65 50.64
CA ILE A 6 -13.20 -40.28 49.60
C ILE A 6 -13.70 -39.00 48.94
N LEU A 7 -12.99 -37.90 49.11
CA LEU A 7 -13.26 -36.63 48.46
C LEU A 7 -12.60 -36.67 47.07
N THR A 8 -13.39 -36.85 46.03
CA THR A 8 -12.93 -36.80 44.64
C THR A 8 -12.79 -35.34 44.24
N VAL A 9 -11.53 -34.85 44.14
CA VAL A 9 -11.21 -33.52 43.59
C VAL A 9 -11.25 -33.61 42.07
N CYS A 10 -12.32 -33.12 41.48
CA CYS A 10 -12.34 -32.86 40.03
C CYS A 10 -11.46 -31.67 39.68
N LEU A 11 -10.25 -31.94 39.18
CA LEU A 11 -9.45 -30.91 38.54
C LEU A 11 -10.15 -30.49 37.22
N GLY A 12 -10.88 -29.39 37.27
CA GLY A 12 -11.40 -28.76 36.06
C GLY A 12 -10.26 -28.23 35.19
N LEU A 13 -10.05 -28.85 34.03
CA LEU A 13 -9.24 -28.24 32.99
C LEU A 13 -9.91 -26.94 32.56
N VAL A 14 -9.40 -25.81 33.01
CA VAL A 14 -9.74 -24.50 32.42
C VAL A 14 -9.09 -24.47 31.04
N PRO A 15 -9.87 -24.41 29.93
CA PRO A 15 -9.25 -24.24 28.63
C PRO A 15 -8.52 -22.90 28.64
N GLY A 16 -7.19 -22.93 28.54
CA GLY A 16 -6.38 -21.74 28.39
C GLY A 16 -6.89 -20.98 27.16
N LEU A 17 -7.43 -19.78 27.37
CA LEU A 17 -7.63 -18.83 26.28
C LEU A 17 -6.25 -18.63 25.64
N ALA A 18 -6.04 -19.18 24.47
CA ALA A 18 -4.94 -18.79 23.62
C ALA A 18 -5.11 -17.30 23.31
N ILE A 19 -4.35 -16.45 23.98
CA ILE A 19 -4.25 -15.03 23.62
C ILE A 19 -3.63 -15.04 22.23
N ALA A 20 -4.45 -14.82 21.20
CA ALA A 20 -3.98 -14.60 19.86
C ALA A 20 -3.02 -13.42 19.93
N GLY A 21 -1.73 -13.66 19.66
CA GLY A 21 -0.73 -12.60 19.67
C GLY A 21 -1.11 -11.52 18.66
N ASN A 22 -0.83 -10.27 19.00
CA ASN A 22 -1.11 -9.14 18.12
C ASN A 22 -0.43 -9.33 16.76
N VAL A 23 -1.18 -9.08 15.67
CA VAL A 23 -0.67 -9.17 14.30
C VAL A 23 0.11 -7.89 13.99
N GLY A 24 1.44 -7.94 14.11
CA GLY A 24 2.33 -6.83 13.79
C GLY A 24 2.61 -6.69 12.29
N ILE A 25 3.10 -5.53 11.88
CA ILE A 25 3.67 -5.29 10.54
C ILE A 25 4.96 -6.12 10.41
N THR A 26 5.83 -6.01 11.43
CA THR A 26 6.98 -6.91 11.62
C THR A 26 6.99 -7.40 13.07
N LYS A 27 7.99 -8.18 13.45
CA LYS A 27 8.18 -8.63 14.84
C LYS A 27 8.23 -7.45 15.83
N ASP A 28 8.86 -6.36 15.41
CA ASP A 28 9.18 -5.22 16.29
C ASP A 28 8.41 -3.94 15.89
N LEU A 29 7.55 -4.00 14.85
CA LEU A 29 6.77 -2.87 14.36
C LEU A 29 5.29 -3.22 14.30
N MET A 30 4.49 -2.60 15.16
CA MET A 30 3.04 -2.83 15.24
C MET A 30 2.25 -1.93 14.30
N SER A 31 2.62 -0.66 14.20
CA SER A 31 1.94 0.34 13.36
C SER A 31 2.89 1.44 12.91
N VAL A 32 2.49 2.17 11.86
CA VAL A 32 3.15 3.38 11.36
C VAL A 32 2.13 4.51 11.34
N SER A 33 2.44 5.64 12.00
CA SER A 33 1.60 6.83 11.96
C SER A 33 1.95 7.69 10.76
N VAL A 34 0.94 8.09 9.99
CA VAL A 34 1.08 8.94 8.80
C VAL A 34 0.05 10.07 8.82
N LYS A 35 0.33 11.16 8.10
CA LYS A 35 -0.68 12.21 7.85
C LYS A 35 -1.55 11.84 6.66
N HIS A 36 -2.88 11.90 6.86
CA HIS A 36 -3.86 11.81 5.79
C HIS A 36 -4.91 12.90 5.96
N LYS A 37 -5.01 13.82 5.01
CA LYS A 37 -5.93 14.97 5.06
C LYS A 37 -5.83 15.77 6.37
N GLY A 38 -4.61 16.00 6.84
CA GLY A 38 -4.33 16.74 8.09
C GLY A 38 -4.46 15.93 9.38
N ASN A 39 -5.10 14.76 9.37
CA ASN A 39 -5.27 13.89 10.51
C ASN A 39 -4.14 12.85 10.62
N ASN A 40 -3.85 12.39 11.84
CA ASN A 40 -3.01 11.22 12.02
C ASN A 40 -3.82 9.96 11.76
N VAL A 41 -3.30 9.07 10.93
CA VAL A 41 -3.85 7.75 10.67
C VAL A 41 -2.79 6.71 11.00
N GLU A 42 -3.16 5.70 11.77
CA GLU A 42 -2.30 4.54 12.02
C GLU A 42 -2.48 3.49 10.95
N ILE A 43 -1.41 3.19 10.22
CA ILE A 43 -1.31 2.03 9.35
C ILE A 43 -0.89 0.85 10.22
N LYS A 44 -1.74 -0.15 10.33
CA LYS A 44 -1.52 -1.40 11.06
C LYS A 44 -2.14 -2.56 10.31
N ARG A 45 -1.81 -3.78 10.70
CA ARG A 45 -2.45 -4.98 10.14
C ARG A 45 -3.79 -5.24 10.83
N ASP A 46 -4.73 -5.84 10.10
CA ASP A 46 -5.99 -6.33 10.65
C ASP A 46 -5.71 -7.38 11.74
N GLN A 47 -6.35 -7.23 12.89
CA GLN A 47 -6.22 -8.14 14.03
C GLN A 47 -7.17 -9.34 13.95
N ASN A 48 -8.09 -9.35 12.99
CA ASN A 48 -9.00 -10.45 12.75
C ASN A 48 -8.32 -11.54 11.90
N ASN A 49 -7.86 -12.61 12.54
CA ASN A 49 -7.21 -13.74 11.85
C ASN A 49 -8.13 -14.50 10.88
N LYS A 50 -9.43 -14.20 10.86
CA LYS A 50 -10.43 -14.74 9.90
C LYS A 50 -10.76 -13.74 8.80
N ALA A 51 -10.16 -12.55 8.79
CA ALA A 51 -10.36 -11.56 7.74
C ALA A 51 -9.93 -12.12 6.38
N THR A 52 -10.65 -11.72 5.36
CA THR A 52 -10.36 -12.12 3.97
C THR A 52 -10.08 -10.88 3.14
N ILE A 53 -9.37 -11.08 2.03
CA ILE A 53 -9.06 -9.99 1.11
C ILE A 53 -10.35 -9.35 0.57
N ASN A 54 -10.31 -8.04 0.34
CA ASN A 54 -11.42 -7.33 -0.31
C ASN A 54 -11.80 -8.02 -1.64
N PRO A 55 -13.09 -8.33 -1.88
CA PRO A 55 -13.54 -9.04 -3.08
C PRO A 55 -13.10 -8.40 -4.40
N ALA A 56 -12.89 -7.08 -4.43
CA ALA A 56 -12.39 -6.38 -5.61
C ALA A 56 -10.97 -6.85 -6.03
N PHE A 57 -10.17 -7.36 -5.07
CA PHE A 57 -8.82 -7.86 -5.29
C PHE A 57 -8.71 -9.39 -5.27
N ALA A 58 -9.77 -10.11 -4.93
CA ALA A 58 -9.80 -11.57 -4.88
C ALA A 58 -9.82 -12.22 -6.28
N LYS A 59 -10.19 -11.46 -7.32
CA LYS A 59 -10.25 -11.97 -8.69
C LYS A 59 -8.85 -12.25 -9.23
N THR A 60 -8.56 -13.50 -9.59
CA THR A 60 -7.24 -13.95 -10.04
C THR A 60 -7.05 -13.78 -11.55
N SER A 61 -7.53 -14.63 -12.37
CA SER A 61 -7.24 -14.74 -13.81
C SER A 61 -7.89 -13.62 -14.63
N ARG A 62 -7.28 -12.42 -14.63
CA ARG A 62 -7.75 -11.28 -15.42
C ARG A 62 -7.25 -11.38 -16.87
N LYS A 63 -8.12 -11.06 -17.82
CA LYS A 63 -7.80 -11.13 -19.26
C LYS A 63 -6.72 -10.10 -19.63
N CYS A 64 -5.64 -10.54 -20.26
CA CYS A 64 -4.63 -9.68 -20.89
C CYS A 64 -4.87 -9.62 -22.40
N PRO A 65 -4.86 -8.46 -23.05
CA PRO A 65 -4.98 -7.13 -22.45
C PRO A 65 -6.37 -6.90 -21.85
N PRO A 66 -6.58 -5.89 -20.93
CA PRO A 66 -5.57 -4.92 -20.46
C PRO A 66 -4.80 -5.35 -19.21
N PHE A 67 -5.17 -6.48 -18.55
CA PHE A 67 -4.63 -6.85 -17.24
C PHE A 67 -3.43 -7.80 -17.37
N CYS A 68 -2.38 -7.31 -18.00
CA CYS A 68 -1.16 -8.10 -18.20
C CYS A 68 -0.23 -8.00 -16.98
N ILE A 69 0.55 -9.05 -16.73
CA ILE A 69 1.58 -9.02 -15.68
C ILE A 69 2.60 -7.91 -15.99
N GLN A 70 2.84 -7.06 -15.01
CA GLN A 70 3.80 -5.97 -15.13
C GLN A 70 5.22 -6.43 -14.76
N PRO A 71 6.26 -5.87 -15.40
CA PRO A 71 7.64 -6.22 -15.09
C PRO A 71 8.01 -5.79 -13.67
N MET A 72 9.01 -6.44 -13.09
CA MET A 72 9.58 -6.02 -11.80
C MET A 72 10.23 -4.65 -11.93
N GLN A 73 11.02 -4.43 -12.97
CA GLN A 73 11.62 -3.14 -13.29
C GLN A 73 10.84 -2.46 -14.44
N VAL A 74 10.21 -1.34 -14.15
CA VAL A 74 9.40 -0.59 -15.13
C VAL A 74 10.27 0.08 -16.18
N ALA A 75 11.41 0.65 -15.75
CA ALA A 75 12.41 1.30 -16.59
C ALA A 75 13.76 1.35 -15.86
N PRO A 76 14.89 1.51 -16.58
CA PRO A 76 16.19 1.73 -15.97
C PRO A 76 16.16 2.93 -15.02
N GLY A 77 16.78 2.81 -13.84
CA GLY A 77 16.83 3.84 -12.81
C GLY A 77 15.62 3.93 -11.89
N VAL A 78 14.47 3.35 -12.26
CA VAL A 78 13.29 3.26 -11.37
C VAL A 78 13.49 2.11 -10.40
N THR A 79 13.31 2.37 -9.11
CA THR A 79 13.45 1.36 -8.05
C THR A 79 12.08 0.76 -7.70
N THR A 80 11.95 -0.56 -7.82
CA THR A 80 10.77 -1.28 -7.30
C THR A 80 10.98 -1.56 -5.81
N VAL A 81 9.92 -1.33 -5.02
CA VAL A 81 9.92 -1.44 -3.56
C VAL A 81 8.78 -2.32 -3.07
N GLY A 82 8.94 -2.88 -1.88
CA GLY A 82 7.91 -3.60 -1.15
C GLY A 82 7.20 -2.70 -0.12
N GLU A 83 6.40 -3.35 0.72
CA GLU A 83 5.57 -2.67 1.72
C GLU A 83 6.38 -1.98 2.80
N LEU A 84 7.48 -2.59 3.24
CA LEU A 84 8.30 -2.00 4.31
C LEU A 84 8.99 -0.72 3.87
N GLU A 85 9.52 -0.69 2.66
CA GLU A 85 10.12 0.51 2.08
C GLU A 85 9.07 1.60 1.82
N LEU A 86 7.84 1.21 1.43
CA LEU A 86 6.73 2.16 1.29
C LEU A 86 6.34 2.74 2.65
N LEU A 87 6.22 1.91 3.69
CA LEU A 87 5.89 2.34 5.04
C LEU A 87 6.97 3.27 5.61
N ASP A 88 8.25 2.92 5.41
CA ASP A 88 9.38 3.77 5.80
C ASP A 88 9.34 5.12 5.05
N PHE A 89 9.07 5.11 3.75
CA PHE A 89 8.95 6.31 2.94
C PHE A 89 7.80 7.22 3.41
N LEU A 90 6.63 6.63 3.71
CA LEU A 90 5.47 7.35 4.26
C LEU A 90 5.76 7.96 5.64
N SER A 91 6.41 7.21 6.54
CA SER A 91 6.73 7.66 7.90
C SER A 91 7.66 8.87 7.91
N LYS A 92 8.48 9.02 6.88
CA LYS A 92 9.38 10.14 6.64
C LYS A 92 8.75 11.30 5.87
N GLY A 93 7.42 11.26 5.65
CA GLY A 93 6.70 12.29 4.89
C GLY A 93 6.91 12.20 3.38
N GLY A 94 7.27 11.04 2.86
CA GLY A 94 7.46 10.81 1.43
C GLY A 94 6.18 11.02 0.62
N PHE A 95 6.31 11.50 -0.62
CA PHE A 95 5.19 11.80 -1.49
C PHE A 95 4.73 10.54 -2.23
N VAL A 96 3.65 9.93 -1.77
CA VAL A 96 3.08 8.69 -2.33
C VAL A 96 1.90 9.03 -3.23
N ILE A 97 1.90 8.47 -4.44
CA ILE A 97 0.94 8.74 -5.51
C ILE A 97 0.12 7.49 -5.80
N ASP A 98 -1.17 7.58 -5.55
CA ASP A 98 -2.15 6.65 -6.09
C ASP A 98 -2.39 6.98 -7.57
N ASN A 99 -1.80 6.20 -8.46
CA ASN A 99 -1.81 6.46 -9.90
C ASN A 99 -3.01 5.81 -10.61
N ARG A 100 -3.97 5.29 -9.82
CA ARG A 100 -5.23 4.72 -10.31
C ARG A 100 -6.19 5.80 -10.77
N THR A 101 -7.26 5.38 -11.47
CA THR A 101 -8.39 6.26 -11.75
C THR A 101 -9.05 6.72 -10.44
N VAL A 102 -9.76 7.84 -10.50
CA VAL A 102 -10.43 8.45 -9.34
C VAL A 102 -11.41 7.45 -8.68
N GLU A 103 -12.14 6.67 -9.47
CA GLU A 103 -13.13 5.71 -8.96
C GLU A 103 -12.49 4.62 -8.09
N TRP A 104 -11.26 4.19 -8.40
CA TRP A 104 -10.53 3.26 -7.57
C TRP A 104 -9.99 3.91 -6.30
N HIS A 105 -9.50 5.14 -6.43
CA HIS A 105 -8.98 5.90 -5.30
C HIS A 105 -10.05 6.15 -4.24
N VAL A 106 -11.23 6.63 -4.65
CA VAL A 106 -12.34 6.94 -3.74
C VAL A 106 -12.81 5.70 -2.96
N LYS A 107 -12.84 4.54 -3.60
CA LYS A 107 -13.24 3.27 -2.95
C LYS A 107 -12.26 2.79 -1.87
N GLY A 108 -11.04 3.30 -1.86
CA GLY A 108 -10.04 2.95 -0.86
C GLY A 108 -8.63 3.15 -1.39
N THR A 109 -7.77 3.72 -0.55
CA THR A 109 -6.37 4.03 -0.87
C THR A 109 -5.46 3.79 0.33
N ILE A 110 -4.16 3.85 0.10
CA ILE A 110 -3.15 3.85 1.17
C ILE A 110 -3.21 5.18 1.91
N PRO A 111 -3.28 5.20 3.26
CA PRO A 111 -3.26 6.44 4.02
C PRO A 111 -2.03 7.30 3.67
N GLY A 112 -2.25 8.60 3.48
CA GLY A 112 -1.20 9.55 3.08
C GLY A 112 -0.96 9.65 1.57
N ALA A 113 -1.51 8.75 0.75
CA ALA A 113 -1.40 8.84 -0.70
C ALA A 113 -2.28 9.93 -1.30
N VAL A 114 -1.78 10.59 -2.34
CA VAL A 114 -2.47 11.59 -3.16
C VAL A 114 -2.86 10.96 -4.49
N ASN A 115 -4.07 11.21 -4.98
CA ASN A 115 -4.48 10.71 -6.29
C ASN A 115 -3.99 11.62 -7.42
N ILE A 116 -3.13 11.08 -8.26
CA ILE A 116 -2.79 11.65 -9.55
C ILE A 116 -2.96 10.54 -10.60
N PRO A 117 -4.08 10.49 -11.32
CA PRO A 117 -4.33 9.45 -12.31
C PRO A 117 -3.20 9.34 -13.35
N HIS A 118 -2.88 8.12 -13.77
CA HIS A 118 -1.81 7.84 -14.72
C HIS A 118 -1.93 8.61 -16.04
N THR A 119 -3.15 8.98 -16.44
CA THR A 119 -3.41 9.80 -17.65
C THR A 119 -3.11 11.28 -17.45
N GLN A 120 -3.00 11.74 -16.21
CA GLN A 120 -2.81 13.15 -15.87
C GLN A 120 -1.41 13.47 -15.34
N ILE A 121 -0.64 12.47 -14.88
CA ILE A 121 0.59 12.70 -14.13
C ILE A 121 1.63 13.50 -14.93
N ALA A 122 1.76 13.26 -16.24
CA ALA A 122 2.70 13.96 -17.09
C ALA A 122 2.38 15.46 -17.26
N SER A 123 1.10 15.85 -17.12
CA SER A 123 0.69 17.26 -17.16
C SER A 123 0.71 17.95 -15.79
N ARG A 124 0.90 17.20 -14.70
CA ARG A 124 0.86 17.66 -13.31
C ARG A 124 2.24 17.57 -12.62
N LEU A 125 3.34 17.56 -13.36
CA LEU A 125 4.70 17.45 -12.79
C LEU A 125 5.10 18.65 -11.94
N ASN A 126 4.42 19.79 -12.07
CA ASN A 126 4.57 20.93 -11.17
C ASN A 126 4.27 20.61 -9.71
N GLU A 127 3.33 19.73 -9.43
CA GLU A 127 3.01 19.26 -8.07
C GLU A 127 4.15 18.42 -7.48
N LEU A 128 4.98 17.86 -8.37
CA LEU A 128 6.11 16.99 -8.04
C LEU A 128 7.45 17.77 -8.06
N GLY A 129 7.40 19.11 -8.11
CA GLY A 129 8.56 19.97 -8.02
C GLY A 129 9.22 20.32 -9.34
N CYS A 130 8.66 19.92 -10.48
CA CYS A 130 9.14 20.39 -11.80
C CYS A 130 8.57 21.77 -12.13
N LYS A 131 9.32 22.56 -12.89
CA LYS A 131 8.88 23.85 -13.41
C LYS A 131 8.44 23.69 -14.86
N LYS A 132 7.29 24.26 -15.20
CA LYS A 132 6.75 24.23 -16.56
C LYS A 132 7.39 25.34 -17.40
N GLY A 133 7.96 24.99 -18.53
CA GLY A 133 8.49 25.88 -19.55
C GLY A 133 8.13 25.35 -20.94
N ALA A 134 8.96 25.59 -21.95
CA ALA A 134 8.85 24.93 -23.25
C ALA A 134 8.97 23.40 -23.12
N LYS A 135 9.80 22.96 -22.17
CA LYS A 135 9.88 21.59 -21.63
C LYS A 135 9.83 21.67 -20.12
N TRP A 136 9.55 20.55 -19.45
CA TRP A 136 9.64 20.47 -17.99
C TRP A 136 11.10 20.57 -17.53
N ASP A 137 11.36 21.44 -16.56
CA ASP A 137 12.59 21.44 -15.77
C ASP A 137 12.33 20.69 -14.47
N CYS A 138 12.83 19.47 -14.36
CA CYS A 138 12.69 18.59 -13.21
C CYS A 138 13.94 18.51 -12.34
N SER A 139 14.87 19.46 -12.41
CA SER A 139 16.09 19.52 -11.59
C SER A 139 15.79 19.49 -10.09
N ASN A 140 14.68 20.09 -9.65
CA ASN A 140 14.20 20.10 -8.27
C ASN A 140 13.07 19.11 -8.02
N ALA A 141 12.91 18.09 -8.87
CA ALA A 141 11.87 17.08 -8.70
C ALA A 141 11.96 16.37 -7.33
N LYS A 142 10.81 16.13 -6.71
CA LYS A 142 10.69 15.37 -5.46
C LYS A 142 11.01 13.90 -5.72
N LYS A 143 11.44 13.17 -4.69
CA LYS A 143 11.38 11.71 -4.71
C LYS A 143 9.92 11.31 -4.49
N VAL A 144 9.40 10.42 -5.33
CA VAL A 144 7.99 10.02 -5.32
C VAL A 144 7.86 8.49 -5.38
N LEU A 145 6.77 7.98 -4.84
CA LEU A 145 6.43 6.57 -4.90
C LEU A 145 5.06 6.42 -5.58
N LEU A 146 4.98 5.57 -6.60
CA LEU A 146 3.74 5.33 -7.34
C LEU A 146 3.24 3.91 -7.14
N PHE A 147 1.92 3.75 -7.04
CA PHE A 147 1.27 2.44 -7.01
C PHE A 147 -0.03 2.42 -7.81
N CYS A 148 -0.51 1.20 -8.12
CA CYS A 148 -1.86 0.99 -8.65
C CYS A 148 -2.56 -0.22 -8.02
N ASN A 149 -3.38 -0.97 -8.77
CA ASN A 149 -4.20 -2.03 -8.16
C ASN A 149 -3.44 -3.33 -7.85
N GLY A 150 -2.30 -3.58 -8.46
CA GLY A 150 -1.54 -4.81 -8.24
C GLY A 150 -0.61 -5.16 -9.40
N MET A 151 0.05 -6.30 -9.32
CA MET A 151 1.08 -6.78 -10.26
C MET A 151 0.59 -6.91 -11.73
N TRP A 152 -0.70 -6.92 -11.96
CA TRP A 152 -1.35 -7.00 -13.27
C TRP A 152 -1.84 -5.63 -13.78
N CYS A 153 -1.66 -4.56 -12.99
CA CYS A 153 -2.20 -3.24 -13.31
C CYS A 153 -1.17 -2.38 -14.04
N GLY A 154 -1.46 -2.01 -15.29
CA GLY A 154 -0.56 -1.19 -16.12
C GLY A 154 -0.61 0.32 -15.84
N GLN A 155 -1.48 0.81 -14.95
CA GLN A 155 -1.67 2.27 -14.76
C GLN A 155 -0.41 2.96 -14.26
N SER A 156 0.19 2.50 -13.14
CA SER A 156 1.45 3.10 -12.65
C SER A 156 2.61 2.93 -13.61
N PRO A 157 2.86 1.76 -14.21
CA PRO A 157 3.87 1.64 -15.27
C PRO A 157 3.69 2.62 -16.44
N THR A 158 2.43 2.85 -16.85
CA THR A 158 2.11 3.83 -17.90
C THR A 158 2.41 5.27 -17.44
N GLY A 159 1.99 5.62 -16.23
CA GLY A 159 2.27 6.92 -15.62
C GLY A 159 3.77 7.18 -15.47
N ILE A 160 4.52 6.20 -14.94
CA ILE A 160 5.97 6.28 -14.78
C ILE A 160 6.66 6.52 -16.12
N ARG A 161 6.31 5.75 -17.15
CA ARG A 161 6.89 5.95 -18.50
C ARG A 161 6.53 7.31 -19.09
N ALA A 162 5.33 7.85 -18.79
CA ALA A 162 4.94 9.19 -19.21
C ALA A 162 5.80 10.26 -18.50
N MET A 163 6.02 10.14 -17.18
CA MET A 163 6.91 11.04 -16.42
C MET A 163 8.33 11.03 -16.99
N LEU A 164 8.87 9.85 -17.29
CA LEU A 164 10.23 9.70 -17.85
C LEU A 164 10.36 10.36 -19.23
N ARG A 165 9.35 10.25 -20.10
CA ARG A 165 9.33 10.95 -21.41
C ARG A 165 9.35 12.47 -21.27
N GLU A 166 8.77 12.97 -20.18
CA GLU A 166 8.76 14.41 -19.86
C GLU A 166 10.05 14.87 -19.12
N GLY A 167 11.02 13.98 -18.93
CA GLY A 167 12.30 14.30 -18.30
C GLY A 167 12.33 14.20 -16.77
N TYR A 168 11.35 13.54 -16.16
CA TYR A 168 11.42 13.28 -14.70
C TYR A 168 12.57 12.32 -14.39
N PRO A 169 13.43 12.60 -13.37
CA PRO A 169 14.59 11.76 -13.05
C PRO A 169 14.15 10.37 -12.58
N ALA A 170 14.64 9.33 -13.24
CA ALA A 170 14.24 7.93 -12.96
C ALA A 170 14.61 7.50 -11.53
N GLU A 171 15.78 7.96 -11.03
CA GLU A 171 16.28 7.65 -9.69
C GLU A 171 15.44 8.27 -8.55
N LYS A 172 14.57 9.21 -8.89
CA LYS A 172 13.61 9.81 -7.97
C LYS A 172 12.25 9.10 -7.96
N ILE A 173 12.10 8.05 -8.75
CA ILE A 173 10.84 7.28 -8.85
C ILE A 173 10.99 5.94 -8.13
N LEU A 174 10.13 5.72 -7.14
CA LEU A 174 9.88 4.43 -6.51
C LEU A 174 8.59 3.84 -7.09
N TYR A 175 8.56 2.54 -7.30
CA TYR A 175 7.39 1.81 -7.81
C TYR A 175 7.00 0.70 -6.86
N TYR A 176 5.83 0.84 -6.22
CA TYR A 176 5.23 -0.23 -5.43
C TYR A 176 4.35 -1.09 -6.35
N ARG A 177 4.95 -2.20 -6.82
CA ARG A 177 4.37 -3.08 -7.85
C ARG A 177 3.15 -3.84 -7.35
N ASP A 178 3.17 -4.28 -6.09
CA ASP A 178 2.12 -5.14 -5.53
C ASP A 178 0.81 -4.37 -5.28
N GLY A 179 0.89 -3.05 -5.18
CA GLY A 179 -0.26 -2.15 -5.17
C GLY A 179 -1.29 -2.47 -4.10
N MET A 180 -2.53 -2.06 -4.34
CA MET A 180 -3.61 -2.28 -3.38
C MET A 180 -3.93 -3.76 -3.14
N GLN A 181 -3.65 -4.63 -4.09
CA GLN A 181 -3.85 -6.08 -3.91
C GLN A 181 -2.87 -6.64 -2.89
N GLY A 182 -1.57 -6.36 -3.01
CA GLY A 182 -0.56 -6.75 -2.03
C GLY A 182 -0.85 -6.13 -0.66
N TRP A 183 -1.11 -4.82 -0.63
CA TRP A 183 -1.49 -4.08 0.58
C TRP A 183 -2.67 -4.73 1.33
N SER A 184 -3.74 -5.08 0.60
CA SER A 184 -4.94 -5.71 1.15
C SER A 184 -4.71 -7.16 1.57
N THR A 185 -3.87 -7.90 0.86
CA THR A 185 -3.49 -9.28 1.21
C THR A 185 -2.81 -9.34 2.57
N LEU A 186 -2.04 -8.32 2.91
CA LEU A 186 -1.40 -8.19 4.21
C LEU A 186 -2.33 -7.63 5.30
N GLY A 187 -3.57 -7.30 4.97
CA GLY A 187 -4.52 -6.72 5.92
C GLY A 187 -4.09 -5.34 6.44
N LEU A 188 -3.36 -4.56 5.65
CA LEU A 188 -2.92 -3.22 6.03
C LEU A 188 -4.06 -2.21 5.93
N THR A 189 -4.05 -1.21 6.81
CA THR A 189 -5.07 -0.16 6.91
C THR A 189 -5.28 0.55 5.57
N THR A 190 -6.53 0.71 5.16
CA THR A 190 -6.95 1.54 4.04
C THR A 190 -7.87 2.66 4.51
N VAL A 191 -7.94 3.74 3.75
CA VAL A 191 -8.86 4.86 3.98
C VAL A 191 -9.62 5.19 2.69
N GLU A 192 -10.79 5.80 2.82
CA GLU A 192 -11.48 6.35 1.65
C GLU A 192 -10.68 7.50 1.04
N GLY A 193 -10.52 7.47 -0.27
CA GLY A 193 -9.93 8.57 -1.01
C GLY A 193 -10.86 9.79 -1.06
N SER A 194 -10.34 10.93 -1.48
CA SER A 194 -11.12 12.14 -1.77
C SER A 194 -10.93 12.59 -3.21
N LEU A 195 -11.89 13.30 -3.69
CA LEU A 195 -11.81 14.06 -4.95
C LEU A 195 -10.94 15.31 -4.76
#